data_0a568128e62afa2016a909ee78357500
#
_entry.id   0a568128e62afa2016a909ee78357500
#
_cell.length_a   1.000
_cell.length_b   1.000
_cell.length_c   1.000
_cell.angle_alpha   90.00
_cell.angle_beta   90.00
_cell.angle_gamma   90.00
#
_symmetry.space_group_name_H-M   'P 1'
#
loop_
_entity.id
_entity.type
_entity.pdbx_description
1 polymer ?
#
loop_
_entity_poly.entity_id
_entity_poly.type
_entity_poly.pdbx_seq_one_letter_code
_entity_poly.pdbx_strand_id
1 'polypeptide(L)'
;IKEDIGCLDIIFEALAQTIIQTGKIFLFYDDAGLLTLVEAKDLFVSTLIGDGSLVTDYTYKRDIDSDTYNRIKLVKKNEQTGRADAYVHEDGETIKKWGVLQYYSQVDENMNEAQIDEMCKMYLQYYNRVLQTITLEALGVLEMRAGSIVPVRIGAIEELSMSRLLLAEKVTHSFEADAHTMSIEIKSFEQLG
;
A
#
# COMPACT_ATOMS: atom_id res chain seq x y z
N ILE A 1 -12.73 21.55 13.00
CA ILE A 1 -12.52 22.15 11.67
C ILE A 1 -11.03 22.11 11.43
N LYS A 2 -10.58 21.43 10.38
CA LYS A 2 -9.16 21.41 9.99
C LYS A 2 -8.91 22.67 9.17
N GLU A 3 -8.07 23.56 9.67
CA GLU A 3 -7.65 24.77 8.99
C GLU A 3 -6.37 24.49 8.20
N ASP A 4 -6.22 25.08 7.03
CA ASP A 4 -5.06 24.98 6.13
C ASP A 4 -4.73 23.57 5.58
N ILE A 5 -5.74 22.71 5.40
CA ILE A 5 -5.58 21.39 4.78
C ILE A 5 -6.32 21.35 3.44
N GLY A 6 -5.66 20.81 2.40
CA GLY A 6 -6.28 20.64 1.09
C GLY A 6 -7.47 19.67 1.11
N CYS A 7 -8.49 19.93 0.29
CA CYS A 7 -9.65 19.04 0.21
C CYS A 7 -9.28 17.59 -0.12
N LEU A 8 -8.27 17.38 -0.98
CA LEU A 8 -7.79 16.03 -1.32
C LEU A 8 -7.12 15.34 -0.13
N ASP A 9 -6.38 16.08 0.70
CA ASP A 9 -5.73 15.52 1.89
C ASP A 9 -6.77 15.03 2.89
N ILE A 10 -7.88 15.75 3.05
CA ILE A 10 -9.00 15.33 3.90
C ILE A 10 -9.63 14.04 3.38
N ILE A 11 -9.83 13.93 2.06
CA ILE A 11 -10.37 12.74 1.43
C ILE A 11 -9.42 11.54 1.65
N PHE A 12 -8.14 11.70 1.34
CA PHE A 12 -7.16 10.62 1.49
C PHE A 12 -6.98 10.19 2.94
N GLU A 13 -7.02 11.11 3.90
CA GLU A 13 -7.00 10.78 5.32
C GLU A 13 -8.24 9.95 5.72
N ALA A 14 -9.42 10.34 5.25
CA ALA A 14 -10.65 9.58 5.52
C ALA A 14 -10.60 8.17 4.89
N LEU A 15 -10.05 8.04 3.67
CA LEU A 15 -9.86 6.75 3.01
C LEU A 15 -8.87 5.87 3.77
N ALA A 16 -7.75 6.43 4.24
CA ALA A 16 -6.78 5.70 5.05
C ALA A 16 -7.40 5.20 6.36
N GLN A 17 -8.20 6.02 7.04
CA GLN A 17 -8.94 5.59 8.23
C GLN A 17 -9.98 4.50 7.91
N THR A 18 -10.61 4.56 6.74
CA THR A 18 -11.57 3.54 6.30
C THR A 18 -10.91 2.18 6.12
N ILE A 19 -9.71 2.14 5.53
CA ILE A 19 -8.92 0.90 5.42
C ILE A 19 -8.66 0.31 6.81
N ILE A 20 -8.20 1.13 7.74
CA ILE A 20 -7.87 0.71 9.11
C ILE A 20 -9.10 0.15 9.82
N GLN A 21 -10.25 0.82 9.70
CA GLN A 21 -11.47 0.46 10.44
C GLN A 21 -12.24 -0.72 9.83
N THR A 22 -12.19 -0.86 8.52
CA THR A 22 -13.08 -1.78 7.79
C THR A 22 -12.35 -2.84 6.98
N GLY A 23 -11.02 -2.69 6.77
CA GLY A 23 -10.23 -3.51 5.85
C GLY A 23 -10.55 -3.26 4.37
N LYS A 24 -11.47 -2.33 4.05
CA LYS A 24 -11.88 -2.05 2.67
C LYS A 24 -11.00 -0.97 2.06
N ILE A 25 -10.53 -1.23 0.86
CA ILE A 25 -9.72 -0.30 0.07
C ILE A 25 -10.65 0.45 -0.89
N PHE A 26 -10.67 1.77 -0.78
CA PHE A 26 -11.37 2.64 -1.72
C PHE A 26 -10.38 3.46 -2.52
N LEU A 27 -10.70 3.69 -3.78
CA LEU A 27 -9.91 4.44 -4.73
C LEU A 27 -10.67 5.69 -5.14
N PHE A 28 -9.98 6.82 -5.11
CA PHE A 28 -10.51 8.11 -5.54
C PHE A 28 -9.67 8.63 -6.70
N TYR A 29 -10.30 8.82 -7.86
CA TYR A 29 -9.63 9.23 -9.09
C TYR A 29 -10.54 10.03 -10.01
N ASP A 30 -9.95 10.68 -10.98
CA ASP A 30 -10.66 11.35 -12.09
C ASP A 30 -10.85 10.34 -13.22
N ASP A 31 -12.10 10.09 -13.58
CA ASP A 31 -12.49 9.28 -14.73
C ASP A 31 -13.03 10.19 -15.84
N ALA A 32 -12.12 10.66 -16.68
CA ALA A 32 -12.41 11.55 -17.81
C ALA A 32 -13.22 12.82 -17.43
N GLY A 33 -12.87 13.46 -16.32
CA GLY A 33 -13.53 14.67 -15.81
C GLY A 33 -14.61 14.40 -14.77
N LEU A 34 -14.88 13.15 -14.44
CA LEU A 34 -15.79 12.74 -13.37
C LEU A 34 -15.01 12.22 -12.16
N LEU A 35 -15.08 12.94 -11.03
CA LEU A 35 -14.49 12.45 -9.78
C LEU A 35 -15.23 11.19 -9.31
N THR A 36 -14.50 10.10 -9.21
CA THR A 36 -15.05 8.77 -8.93
C THR A 36 -14.47 8.20 -7.66
N LEU A 37 -15.32 7.66 -6.80
CA LEU A 37 -14.95 6.87 -5.61
C LEU A 37 -15.50 5.46 -5.78
N VAL A 38 -14.62 4.46 -5.71
CA VAL A 38 -14.97 3.06 -5.95
C VAL A 38 -14.25 2.15 -4.97
N GLU A 39 -14.89 1.06 -4.53
CA GLU A 39 -14.21 0.01 -3.76
C GLU A 39 -13.29 -0.80 -4.70
N ALA A 40 -12.05 -1.10 -4.29
CA ALA A 40 -11.06 -1.79 -5.13
C ALA A 40 -11.57 -3.12 -5.70
N LYS A 41 -12.41 -3.85 -4.95
CA LYS A 41 -13.02 -5.11 -5.42
C LYS A 41 -13.86 -4.95 -6.68
N ASP A 42 -14.43 -3.75 -6.91
CA ASP A 42 -15.28 -3.46 -8.07
C ASP A 42 -14.44 -3.14 -9.33
N LEU A 43 -13.12 -2.99 -9.17
CA LEU A 43 -12.13 -2.85 -10.25
C LEU A 43 -11.43 -4.19 -10.56
N PHE A 44 -12.15 -5.29 -10.43
CA PHE A 44 -11.63 -6.61 -10.73
C PHE A 44 -11.50 -6.83 -12.24
N VAL A 45 -10.29 -7.18 -12.68
CA VAL A 45 -9.97 -7.58 -14.05
C VAL A 45 -9.77 -9.09 -14.07
N SER A 46 -10.61 -9.81 -14.82
CA SER A 46 -10.61 -11.27 -14.84
C SER A 46 -9.46 -11.90 -15.64
N THR A 47 -8.73 -11.08 -16.41
CA THR A 47 -7.61 -11.54 -17.24
C THR A 47 -6.44 -11.96 -16.36
N LEU A 48 -6.00 -13.22 -16.49
CA LEU A 48 -4.80 -13.73 -15.82
C LEU A 48 -3.56 -13.07 -16.40
N ILE A 49 -2.78 -12.41 -15.57
CA ILE A 49 -1.46 -11.87 -15.93
C ILE A 49 -0.40 -12.84 -15.40
N GLY A 50 0.34 -13.49 -16.30
CA GLY A 50 1.30 -14.49 -15.84
C GLY A 50 2.02 -15.25 -16.94
N ASP A 51 2.82 -16.22 -16.51
CA ASP A 51 3.58 -17.12 -17.39
C ASP A 51 2.67 -17.86 -18.37
N GLY A 52 3.06 -17.86 -19.63
CA GLY A 52 2.29 -18.50 -20.70
C GLY A 52 0.99 -17.78 -21.06
N SER A 53 0.80 -16.55 -20.56
CA SER A 53 -0.32 -15.66 -20.87
C SER A 53 0.23 -14.35 -21.45
N LEU A 54 -0.01 -13.22 -20.78
CA LEU A 54 0.31 -11.89 -21.31
C LEU A 54 1.68 -11.36 -20.90
N VAL A 55 2.31 -11.92 -19.86
CA VAL A 55 3.60 -11.45 -19.34
C VAL A 55 4.71 -11.74 -20.34
N THR A 56 5.48 -10.72 -20.68
CA THR A 56 6.66 -10.80 -21.55
C THR A 56 7.96 -10.76 -20.74
N ASP A 57 7.97 -10.05 -19.61
CA ASP A 57 9.10 -9.96 -18.68
C ASP A 57 8.62 -9.54 -17.31
N TYR A 58 9.46 -9.75 -16.27
CA TYR A 58 9.18 -9.25 -14.94
C TYR A 58 10.46 -8.94 -14.16
N THR A 59 10.36 -8.00 -13.24
CA THR A 59 11.39 -7.71 -12.24
C THR A 59 10.79 -7.93 -10.85
N TYR A 60 11.47 -8.73 -10.04
CA TYR A 60 11.07 -8.99 -8.66
C TYR A 60 12.13 -8.49 -7.69
N LYS A 61 11.72 -7.66 -6.74
CA LYS A 61 12.58 -7.07 -5.71
C LYS A 61 12.02 -7.35 -4.32
N ARG A 62 12.92 -7.68 -3.40
CA ARG A 62 12.63 -7.74 -1.96
C ARG A 62 13.62 -6.85 -1.23
N ASP A 63 13.15 -5.95 -0.42
CA ASP A 63 13.98 -5.05 0.37
C ASP A 63 13.35 -4.68 1.71
N ILE A 64 14.17 -4.09 2.56
CA ILE A 64 13.78 -3.50 3.85
C ILE A 64 14.26 -2.04 3.94
N ASP A 65 14.69 -1.45 2.84
CA ASP A 65 15.32 -0.12 2.80
C ASP A 65 14.29 1.00 2.76
N SER A 66 13.07 0.68 2.28
CA SER A 66 11.98 1.64 2.19
C SER A 66 10.70 1.06 2.81
N ASP A 67 9.93 1.90 3.48
CA ASP A 67 8.61 1.57 4.05
C ASP A 67 8.56 0.30 4.94
N THR A 68 9.72 -0.09 5.52
CA THR A 68 9.84 -1.17 6.49
C THR A 68 10.29 -0.60 7.82
N TYR A 69 9.47 -0.76 8.85
CA TYR A 69 9.76 -0.25 10.19
C TYR A 69 9.41 -1.30 11.24
N ASN A 70 10.36 -1.62 12.11
CA ASN A 70 10.19 -2.55 13.22
C ASN A 70 10.14 -1.86 14.58
N ARG A 71 10.15 -0.52 14.57
CA ARG A 71 9.96 0.32 15.73
C ARG A 71 9.12 1.52 15.35
N ILE A 72 7.98 1.67 15.99
CA ILE A 72 7.09 2.81 15.79
C ILE A 72 7.23 3.73 16.98
N LYS A 73 7.54 5.00 16.73
CA LYS A 73 7.61 6.05 17.75
C LYS A 73 6.64 7.16 17.37
N LEU A 74 5.53 7.25 18.09
CA LEU A 74 4.58 8.34 17.98
C LEU A 74 4.78 9.33 19.13
N VAL A 75 4.69 10.62 18.85
CA VAL A 75 4.96 11.68 19.79
C VAL A 75 3.78 12.64 19.85
N LYS A 76 3.25 12.87 21.04
CA LYS A 76 2.19 13.82 21.31
C LYS A 76 2.76 15.05 22.05
N LYS A 77 2.46 16.25 21.58
CA LYS A 77 2.79 17.48 22.30
C LYS A 77 1.94 17.55 23.56
N ASN A 78 2.57 17.89 24.67
CA ASN A 78 1.90 18.15 25.93
C ASN A 78 2.04 19.64 26.27
N GLU A 79 1.00 20.42 26.00
CA GLU A 79 1.01 21.87 26.19
C GLU A 79 1.16 22.25 27.65
N GLN A 80 0.71 21.40 28.61
CA GLN A 80 0.76 21.68 30.03
C GLN A 80 2.18 21.61 30.60
N THR A 81 2.99 20.69 30.07
CA THR A 81 4.36 20.46 30.57
C THR A 81 5.43 21.07 29.64
N GLY A 82 5.06 21.50 28.44
CA GLY A 82 5.99 21.95 27.40
C GLY A 82 6.89 20.82 26.87
N ARG A 83 6.60 19.57 27.20
CA ARG A 83 7.32 18.37 26.77
C ARG A 83 6.48 17.55 25.80
N ALA A 84 7.12 16.63 25.13
CA ALA A 84 6.44 15.68 24.27
C ALA A 84 6.39 14.31 24.95
N ASP A 85 5.21 13.72 25.01
CA ASP A 85 5.00 12.36 25.48
C ASP A 85 5.27 11.41 24.30
N ALA A 86 6.10 10.39 24.49
CA ALA A 86 6.52 9.46 23.44
C ALA A 86 5.95 8.06 23.71
N TYR A 87 5.31 7.50 22.71
CA TYR A 87 4.75 6.16 22.67
C TYR A 87 5.57 5.32 21.71
N VAL A 88 6.07 4.17 22.17
CA VAL A 88 6.98 3.33 21.38
C VAL A 88 6.51 1.89 21.42
N HIS A 89 6.34 1.31 20.23
CA HIS A 89 6.13 -0.12 20.04
C HIS A 89 7.22 -0.67 19.13
N GLU A 90 7.73 -1.86 19.44
CA GLU A 90 8.81 -2.47 18.69
C GLU A 90 8.72 -3.99 18.65
N ASP A 91 9.26 -4.58 17.58
CA ASP A 91 9.41 -6.02 17.43
C ASP A 91 10.87 -6.43 17.62
N GLY A 92 11.18 -7.06 18.73
CA GLY A 92 12.53 -7.49 19.07
C GLY A 92 13.10 -8.56 18.16
N GLU A 93 12.27 -9.38 17.51
CA GLU A 93 12.75 -10.45 16.63
C GLU A 93 13.24 -9.87 15.29
N THR A 94 12.50 -8.95 14.71
CA THR A 94 12.92 -8.29 13.47
C THR A 94 14.05 -7.28 13.73
N ILE A 95 14.10 -6.64 14.89
CA ILE A 95 15.23 -5.81 15.30
C ILE A 95 16.55 -6.61 15.37
N LYS A 96 16.52 -7.84 15.88
CA LYS A 96 17.70 -8.71 15.91
C LYS A 96 18.19 -9.07 14.50
N LYS A 97 17.28 -9.17 13.52
CA LYS A 97 17.61 -9.55 12.13
C LYS A 97 18.10 -8.38 11.30
N TRP A 98 17.46 -7.22 11.43
CA TRP A 98 17.62 -6.08 10.50
C TRP A 98 18.20 -4.84 11.15
N GLY A 99 18.39 -4.84 12.49
CA GLY A 99 18.65 -3.61 13.24
C GLY A 99 17.38 -2.81 13.46
N VAL A 100 17.54 -1.63 14.06
CA VAL A 100 16.40 -0.73 14.35
C VAL A 100 16.02 0.07 13.12
N LEU A 101 14.84 -0.19 12.59
CA LEU A 101 14.20 0.58 11.52
C LEU A 101 13.04 1.34 12.14
N GLN A 102 13.23 2.65 12.41
CA GLN A 102 12.27 3.42 13.19
C GLN A 102 11.40 4.32 12.32
N TYR A 103 10.08 4.15 12.46
CA TYR A 103 9.08 5.15 12.05
C TYR A 103 8.92 6.20 13.14
N TYR A 104 8.86 7.47 12.76
CA TYR A 104 8.61 8.58 13.66
C TYR A 104 7.51 9.47 13.09
N SER A 105 6.51 9.78 13.90
CA SER A 105 5.48 10.76 13.55
C SER A 105 4.97 11.49 14.79
N GLN A 106 4.47 12.69 14.58
CA GLN A 106 3.74 13.44 15.59
C GLN A 106 2.25 13.18 15.41
N VAL A 107 1.53 12.93 16.49
CA VAL A 107 0.08 12.73 16.51
C VAL A 107 -0.66 13.96 16.99
N ASP A 108 -1.96 14.00 16.72
CA ASP A 108 -2.85 15.07 17.17
C ASP A 108 -2.91 15.11 18.71
N GLU A 109 -2.83 16.30 19.28
CA GLU A 109 -2.86 16.54 20.74
C GLU A 109 -4.18 16.15 21.39
N ASN A 110 -5.26 16.02 20.62
CA ASN A 110 -6.56 15.57 21.11
C ASN A 110 -6.68 14.05 21.22
N MET A 111 -5.74 13.27 20.66
CA MET A 111 -5.75 11.82 20.78
C MET A 111 -5.47 11.39 22.22
N ASN A 112 -6.25 10.42 22.73
CA ASN A 112 -5.97 9.81 24.02
C ASN A 112 -4.88 8.72 23.89
N GLU A 113 -4.31 8.32 25.05
CA GLU A 113 -3.22 7.34 25.09
C GLU A 113 -3.61 5.99 24.45
N ALA A 114 -4.84 5.53 24.68
CA ALA A 114 -5.31 4.25 24.12
C ALA A 114 -5.40 4.28 22.60
N GLN A 115 -5.80 5.42 22.02
CA GLN A 115 -5.83 5.60 20.56
C GLN A 115 -4.41 5.61 19.98
N ILE A 116 -3.46 6.26 20.67
CA ILE A 116 -2.06 6.31 20.20
C ILE A 116 -1.41 4.93 20.31
N ASP A 117 -1.67 4.20 21.39
CA ASP A 117 -1.18 2.83 21.59
C ASP A 117 -1.69 1.88 20.49
N GLU A 118 -2.98 1.96 20.16
CA GLU A 118 -3.57 1.17 19.10
C GLU A 118 -3.00 1.55 17.72
N MET A 119 -2.78 2.83 17.46
CA MET A 119 -2.13 3.31 16.24
C MET A 119 -0.69 2.79 16.12
N CYS A 120 0.08 2.77 17.22
CA CYS A 120 1.42 2.17 17.23
C CYS A 120 1.39 0.68 16.84
N LYS A 121 0.43 -0.09 17.41
CA LYS A 121 0.27 -1.52 17.09
C LYS A 121 -0.07 -1.73 15.62
N MET A 122 -1.03 -0.97 15.10
CA MET A 122 -1.44 -1.06 13.70
C MET A 122 -0.28 -0.72 12.75
N TYR A 123 0.46 0.35 13.03
CA TYR A 123 1.61 0.73 12.22
C TYR A 123 2.72 -0.33 12.28
N LEU A 124 3.00 -0.89 13.46
CA LEU A 124 3.97 -1.97 13.59
C LEU A 124 3.54 -3.20 12.78
N GLN A 125 2.28 -3.60 12.87
CA GLN A 125 1.74 -4.72 12.10
C GLN A 125 1.82 -4.46 10.58
N TYR A 126 1.54 -3.24 10.14
CA TYR A 126 1.56 -2.89 8.72
C TYR A 126 2.96 -2.76 8.15
N TYR A 127 3.89 -2.12 8.86
CA TYR A 127 5.21 -1.79 8.33
C TYR A 127 6.29 -2.84 8.65
N ASN A 128 6.11 -3.71 9.65
CA ASN A 128 7.12 -4.68 10.07
C ASN A 128 7.15 -5.90 9.13
N ARG A 129 7.52 -5.66 7.89
CA ARG A 129 7.55 -6.68 6.83
C ARG A 129 8.65 -6.40 5.82
N VAL A 130 9.06 -7.43 5.09
CA VAL A 130 9.89 -7.26 3.91
C VAL A 130 9.01 -6.73 2.78
N LEU A 131 9.37 -5.57 2.23
CA LEU A 131 8.67 -5.04 1.07
C LEU A 131 8.97 -5.89 -0.15
N GLN A 132 7.94 -6.39 -0.80
CA GLN A 132 8.03 -7.13 -2.05
C GLN A 132 7.43 -6.27 -3.16
N THR A 133 8.20 -6.05 -4.21
CA THR A 133 7.74 -5.31 -5.39
C THR A 133 7.94 -6.19 -6.61
N ILE A 134 6.91 -6.34 -7.41
CA ILE A 134 7.00 -6.94 -8.73
C ILE A 134 6.56 -5.92 -9.77
N THR A 135 7.36 -5.77 -10.82
CA THR A 135 6.99 -5.05 -12.03
C THR A 135 6.82 -6.06 -13.14
N LEU A 136 5.64 -6.11 -13.74
CA LEU A 136 5.30 -7.00 -14.84
C LEU A 136 5.23 -6.22 -16.13
N GLU A 137 5.99 -6.64 -17.14
CA GLU A 137 5.84 -6.17 -18.51
C GLU A 137 4.92 -7.14 -19.26
N ALA A 138 3.86 -6.63 -19.87
CA ALA A 138 2.82 -7.47 -20.44
C ALA A 138 2.18 -6.86 -21.70
N LEU A 139 1.49 -7.70 -22.48
CA LEU A 139 0.58 -7.23 -23.52
C LEU A 139 -0.57 -6.44 -22.87
N GLY A 140 -1.00 -5.38 -23.53
CA GLY A 140 -1.96 -4.43 -22.96
C GLY A 140 -3.37 -5.00 -22.79
N VAL A 141 -3.95 -4.72 -21.64
CA VAL A 141 -5.37 -4.95 -21.32
C VAL A 141 -6.00 -3.59 -21.01
N LEU A 142 -6.96 -3.16 -21.81
CA LEU A 142 -7.49 -1.79 -21.75
C LEU A 142 -8.18 -1.46 -20.44
N GLU A 143 -8.77 -2.45 -19.76
CA GLU A 143 -9.45 -2.27 -18.49
C GLU A 143 -8.47 -2.13 -17.30
N MET A 144 -7.17 -2.47 -17.50
CA MET A 144 -6.17 -2.36 -16.43
C MET A 144 -5.88 -0.89 -16.11
N ARG A 145 -5.91 -0.58 -14.83
CA ARG A 145 -5.56 0.75 -14.28
C ARG A 145 -4.96 0.60 -12.89
N ALA A 146 -4.34 1.66 -12.37
CA ALA A 146 -3.98 1.71 -10.96
C ALA A 146 -5.23 1.46 -10.10
N GLY A 147 -5.10 0.59 -9.10
CA GLY A 147 -6.20 0.13 -8.26
C GLY A 147 -6.95 -1.11 -8.75
N SER A 148 -6.68 -1.60 -9.97
CA SER A 148 -7.27 -2.86 -10.44
C SER A 148 -6.80 -4.04 -9.59
N ILE A 149 -7.74 -4.93 -9.25
CA ILE A 149 -7.43 -6.24 -8.69
C ILE A 149 -7.37 -7.25 -9.83
N VAL A 150 -6.26 -7.95 -9.94
CA VAL A 150 -5.99 -8.85 -11.07
C VAL A 150 -5.38 -10.16 -10.59
N PRO A 151 -5.75 -11.32 -11.19
CA PRO A 151 -5.09 -12.58 -10.93
C PRO A 151 -3.69 -12.58 -11.58
N VAL A 152 -2.66 -12.84 -10.75
CA VAL A 152 -1.26 -12.93 -11.18
C VAL A 152 -0.71 -14.30 -10.86
N ARG A 153 0.06 -14.89 -11.81
CA ARG A 153 0.77 -16.15 -11.60
C ARG A 153 2.14 -16.12 -12.27
N ILE A 154 3.20 -16.22 -11.47
CA ILE A 154 4.60 -16.31 -11.93
C ILE A 154 5.25 -17.53 -11.26
N GLY A 155 5.46 -18.59 -12.00
CA GLY A 155 5.93 -19.88 -11.47
C GLY A 155 7.32 -19.84 -10.85
N ALA A 156 8.17 -18.91 -11.27
CA ALA A 156 9.50 -18.71 -10.71
C ALA A 156 9.53 -17.99 -9.36
N ILE A 157 8.42 -17.38 -8.95
CA ILE A 157 8.27 -16.70 -7.66
C ILE A 157 7.38 -17.58 -6.76
N GLU A 158 7.94 -18.08 -5.65
CA GLU A 158 7.27 -19.04 -4.76
C GLU A 158 5.88 -18.53 -4.33
N GLU A 159 5.79 -17.27 -3.91
CA GLU A 159 4.57 -16.64 -3.44
C GLU A 159 3.51 -16.46 -4.55
N LEU A 160 3.93 -16.47 -5.81
CA LEU A 160 3.09 -16.30 -7.00
C LEU A 160 3.05 -17.53 -7.90
N SER A 161 3.59 -18.68 -7.45
CA SER A 161 3.56 -19.95 -8.17
C SER A 161 2.14 -20.46 -8.42
N MET A 162 1.22 -20.10 -7.53
CA MET A 162 -0.22 -20.23 -7.74
C MET A 162 -0.83 -18.86 -8.03
N SER A 163 -1.96 -18.84 -8.73
CA SER A 163 -2.67 -17.59 -9.03
C SER A 163 -3.13 -16.91 -7.75
N ARG A 164 -2.77 -15.64 -7.61
CA ARG A 164 -3.21 -14.76 -6.51
C ARG A 164 -3.85 -13.50 -7.04
N LEU A 165 -4.84 -13.00 -6.32
CA LEU A 165 -5.44 -11.69 -6.60
C LEU A 165 -4.55 -10.61 -6.00
N LEU A 166 -4.04 -9.72 -6.82
CA LEU A 166 -3.13 -8.65 -6.42
C LEU A 166 -3.67 -7.30 -6.87
N LEU A 167 -3.37 -6.26 -6.09
CA LEU A 167 -3.73 -4.88 -6.39
C LEU A 167 -2.59 -4.23 -7.19
N ALA A 168 -2.91 -3.72 -8.38
CA ALA A 168 -1.98 -2.94 -9.18
C ALA A 168 -1.85 -1.52 -8.59
N GLU A 169 -0.67 -1.16 -8.09
CA GLU A 169 -0.43 0.20 -7.57
C GLU A 169 -0.21 1.21 -8.69
N LYS A 170 0.49 0.78 -9.74
CA LYS A 170 0.76 1.61 -10.90
C LYS A 170 0.59 0.80 -12.17
N VAL A 171 -0.05 1.38 -13.15
CA VAL A 171 -0.17 0.81 -14.50
C VAL A 171 0.22 1.89 -15.50
N THR A 172 1.12 1.54 -16.41
CA THR A 172 1.53 2.40 -17.53
C THR A 172 1.22 1.69 -18.81
N HIS A 173 0.40 2.30 -19.67
CA HIS A 173 0.11 1.79 -21.00
C HIS A 173 0.98 2.49 -22.04
N SER A 174 1.54 1.70 -22.95
CA SER A 174 2.30 2.17 -24.12
C SER A 174 1.61 1.72 -25.40
N PHE A 175 1.36 2.67 -26.27
CA PHE A 175 0.74 2.43 -27.57
C PHE A 175 1.73 2.84 -28.64
N GLU A 176 2.29 1.87 -29.36
CA GLU A 176 3.27 2.10 -30.43
C GLU A 176 2.81 1.38 -31.70
N ALA A 177 2.52 2.15 -32.76
CA ALA A 177 2.02 1.61 -34.02
C ALA A 177 0.89 0.58 -33.83
N ASP A 178 1.21 -0.70 -33.99
CA ASP A 178 0.24 -1.80 -33.91
C ASP A 178 0.32 -2.57 -32.57
N ALA A 179 1.13 -2.08 -31.62
CA ALA A 179 1.36 -2.75 -30.34
C ALA A 179 0.77 -1.95 -29.17
N HIS A 180 0.06 -2.64 -28.30
CA HIS A 180 -0.35 -2.15 -26.99
C HIS A 180 0.32 -3.01 -25.94
N THR A 181 1.18 -2.40 -25.13
CA THR A 181 1.87 -3.02 -23.99
C THR A 181 1.54 -2.29 -22.72
N MET A 182 1.81 -2.91 -21.58
CA MET A 182 1.65 -2.29 -20.26
C MET A 182 2.72 -2.75 -19.30
N SER A 183 3.08 -1.85 -18.38
CA SER A 183 3.90 -2.13 -17.22
C SER A 183 3.03 -2.00 -15.96
N ILE A 184 3.03 -3.02 -15.11
CA ILE A 184 2.21 -3.12 -13.90
C ILE A 184 3.14 -3.24 -12.70
N GLU A 185 3.08 -2.29 -11.77
CA GLU A 185 3.79 -2.35 -10.49
C GLU A 185 2.84 -2.80 -9.38
N ILE A 186 3.25 -3.82 -8.63
CA ILE A 186 2.51 -4.39 -7.52
C ILE A 186 3.46 -4.46 -6.32
N LYS A 187 3.03 -3.97 -5.16
CA LYS A 187 3.80 -4.03 -3.91
C LYS A 187 3.08 -4.86 -2.87
N SER A 188 3.89 -5.57 -2.05
CA SER A 188 3.42 -6.35 -0.89
C SER A 188 2.27 -7.29 -1.20
N PHE A 189 2.61 -8.54 -1.54
CA PHE A 189 1.66 -9.58 -1.95
C PHE A 189 0.89 -10.20 -0.77
N GLU A 190 0.48 -9.42 0.20
CA GLU A 190 -0.40 -9.91 1.24
C GLU A 190 -1.80 -10.13 0.65
N GLN A 191 -2.43 -11.23 1.06
CA GLN A 191 -3.75 -11.60 0.57
C GLN A 191 -4.74 -10.46 0.85
N LEU A 192 -5.38 -9.98 -0.20
CA LEU A 192 -6.65 -9.30 -0.07
C LEU A 192 -7.64 -10.37 0.39
N GLY A 193 -7.84 -10.44 1.73
CA GLY A 193 -8.70 -11.41 2.39
C GLY A 193 -10.17 -11.30 2.01
#